data_559464ee7a67e21c17e2cdcec4853809
#
_entry.id   559464ee7a67e21c17e2cdcec4853809
#
_cell.length_a   1.000
_cell.length_b   1.000
_cell.length_c   1.000
_cell.angle_alpha   90.00
_cell.angle_beta   90.00
_cell.angle_gamma   90.00
#
_symmetry.space_group_name_H-M   'P 1'
#
loop_
_entity.id
_entity.type
_entity.pdbx_description
1 polymer ?
#
loop_
_entity_poly.entity_id
_entity_poly.type
_entity_poly.pdbx_seq_one_letter_code
_entity_poly.pdbx_strand_id
1 'polypeptide(L)'
;MRVPRLRPTLARATAAFAALFLSLTLPPPSAGAASGPDSLVVRTDQGRVRGAAVRDGGRVFHGIPFAAPPTGELRWRPPRPAARWSGVRNATALAHPCPQLPMTLLPDGGPVLPGESNRTGSTVEDCLYLNVWTPPRGSGRPAPVLVWLHGGANASGAGSDYDGAALAARGVVVVTVNYRLGALGFMAHPALSAESADHASGDYGLMDQQAALRWVRRNVGAFGGDRNRVTLGGQSAGSADTCLHIASPTAKGLFHRAIQQSGACAGGGGLTPLTLDAAERKGSDFAASVGCADPTTAAGCLRAVPTTDLIRATGPGTASLWAPNTGPRVLPRPPHTAWAEERVNAVPTLSGSTHDEYRYFTALYMDLLGGGPLTPDSYAALIKLQYGDRAAAVLDTYPASAYPSPNLAYSAVGTDQRFACPARADSRLYSSRAPVYAYEFHDPQAPPFIPAPHTPQGAFHASELAYLFPMDSVARLTPAQRRLSATMTAYWARFAATGDPNAPGTEPWPRYTADGDHIQVLTPDRVGPTTGFAADHHCAFWQPAPVPGGAVR
;
A
#
# COMPACT_ATOMS: atom_id res chain seq x y z
N MET A 1 61.31 47.28 62.21
CA MET A 1 61.38 48.68 62.60
C MET A 1 59.98 49.30 62.66
N ARG A 2 59.56 49.70 63.84
CA ARG A 2 58.55 50.69 64.23
C ARG A 2 57.19 50.75 63.53
N VAL A 3 56.22 50.40 64.34
CA VAL A 3 54.82 50.87 64.39
C VAL A 3 54.83 52.39 64.68
N PRO A 4 53.78 53.24 64.31
CA PRO A 4 52.87 53.59 65.35
C PRO A 4 51.37 53.53 64.96
N ARG A 5 50.62 53.37 66.07
CA ARG A 5 49.17 53.46 66.24
C ARG A 5 48.72 54.88 66.18
N LEU A 6 47.43 55.15 65.78
CA LEU A 6 46.56 56.12 66.37
C LEU A 6 45.07 55.77 66.16
N ARG A 7 44.30 55.82 67.22
CA ARG A 7 42.85 55.71 67.42
C ARG A 7 42.23 57.11 67.44
N PRO A 8 40.91 57.21 67.70
CA PRO A 8 39.66 56.92 67.01
C PRO A 8 38.77 58.18 66.92
N THR A 9 37.66 58.16 66.18
CA THR A 9 36.47 59.01 66.47
C THR A 9 35.17 58.32 66.06
N LEU A 10 34.27 58.24 67.02
CA LEU A 10 32.89 57.78 66.88
C LEU A 10 32.08 58.85 66.12
N ALA A 11 31.24 58.37 65.16
CA ALA A 11 30.06 59.10 64.76
C ALA A 11 28.90 58.10 64.59
N ARG A 12 27.86 58.29 65.39
CA ARG A 12 26.61 57.52 65.33
C ARG A 12 25.83 57.97 64.10
N ALA A 13 25.41 57.00 63.24
CA ALA A 13 24.35 57.23 62.26
C ALA A 13 23.41 56.03 62.33
N THR A 14 22.16 56.38 62.67
CA THR A 14 21.00 55.44 62.66
C THR A 14 20.67 55.06 61.23
N ALA A 15 20.76 53.77 60.88
CA ALA A 15 20.28 53.26 59.61
C ALA A 15 19.02 52.43 59.85
N ALA A 16 17.93 52.85 59.21
CA ALA A 16 16.67 52.14 59.15
C ALA A 16 16.81 50.88 58.24
N PHE A 17 16.47 49.71 58.78
CA PHE A 17 16.38 48.48 58.03
C PHE A 17 15.08 48.45 57.19
N ALA A 18 15.15 48.62 55.88
CA ALA A 18 14.10 48.26 54.95
C ALA A 18 14.32 46.80 54.52
N ALA A 19 13.52 45.88 55.03
CA ALA A 19 13.52 44.47 54.58
C ALA A 19 12.86 44.36 53.21
N LEU A 20 13.67 44.11 52.17
CA LEU A 20 13.20 43.80 50.82
C LEU A 20 12.87 42.31 50.78
N PHE A 21 11.57 41.96 50.85
CA PHE A 21 11.09 40.62 50.56
C PHE A 21 11.15 40.39 49.04
N LEU A 22 12.17 39.67 48.56
CA LEU A 22 12.25 39.16 47.20
C LEU A 22 11.35 37.92 47.15
N SER A 23 10.10 38.07 46.75
CA SER A 23 9.19 36.96 46.45
C SER A 23 9.64 36.30 45.16
N LEU A 24 10.35 35.14 45.27
CA LEU A 24 10.54 34.22 44.14
C LEU A 24 9.16 33.66 43.78
N THR A 25 8.52 34.24 42.76
CA THR A 25 7.40 33.59 42.10
C THR A 25 7.96 32.51 41.17
N LEU A 26 7.91 31.24 41.58
CA LEU A 26 8.06 30.12 40.69
C LEU A 26 6.99 30.19 39.59
N PRO A 27 7.34 30.08 38.32
CA PRO A 27 6.31 29.99 37.28
C PRO A 27 5.43 28.75 37.57
N PRO A 28 4.10 28.85 37.39
CA PRO A 28 3.22 27.71 37.58
C PRO A 28 3.65 26.60 36.60
N PRO A 29 3.55 25.31 36.98
CA PRO A 29 3.82 24.22 36.09
C PRO A 29 2.95 24.41 34.84
N SER A 30 3.57 24.37 33.65
CA SER A 30 2.86 24.42 32.38
C SER A 30 1.82 23.30 32.38
N ALA A 31 0.56 23.66 32.63
CA ALA A 31 -0.55 22.72 32.45
C ALA A 31 -0.46 22.25 31.00
N GLY A 32 -0.17 20.98 30.82
CA GLY A 32 -0.25 20.32 29.50
C GLY A 32 -1.62 20.68 28.94
N ALA A 33 -1.65 21.39 27.82
CA ALA A 33 -2.88 21.84 27.21
C ALA A 33 -3.74 20.61 26.93
N ALA A 34 -4.74 20.36 27.77
CA ALA A 34 -5.80 19.43 27.48
C ALA A 34 -6.37 19.86 26.13
N SER A 35 -6.32 18.96 25.15
CA SER A 35 -6.84 19.20 23.81
C SER A 35 -8.35 19.43 23.91
N GLY A 36 -8.77 20.69 23.93
CA GLY A 36 -10.18 21.07 23.94
C GLY A 36 -10.90 20.51 22.69
N PRO A 37 -12.24 20.42 22.69
CA PRO A 37 -13.03 19.87 21.59
C PRO A 37 -12.75 20.51 20.23
N ASP A 38 -12.23 21.73 20.17
CA ASP A 38 -11.79 22.41 18.95
C ASP A 38 -10.49 21.83 18.35
N SER A 39 -9.70 21.11 19.13
CA SER A 39 -8.46 20.47 18.65
C SER A 39 -8.70 19.31 17.71
N LEU A 40 -9.89 18.72 17.71
CA LEU A 40 -10.32 17.60 16.85
C LEU A 40 -10.96 18.06 15.53
N VAL A 41 -11.14 19.37 15.33
CA VAL A 41 -11.72 19.93 14.10
C VAL A 41 -10.60 20.42 13.18
N VAL A 42 -10.65 19.98 11.93
CA VAL A 42 -9.70 20.35 10.87
C VAL A 42 -10.47 20.95 9.70
N ARG A 43 -9.91 21.98 9.06
CA ARG A 43 -10.48 22.61 7.87
C ARG A 43 -9.82 22.05 6.61
N THR A 44 -10.62 21.45 5.74
CA THR A 44 -10.24 21.06 4.37
C THR A 44 -10.74 22.11 3.35
N ASP A 45 -10.34 21.96 2.09
CA ASP A 45 -10.82 22.80 0.99
C ASP A 45 -12.32 22.59 0.68
N GLN A 46 -12.92 21.47 1.12
CA GLN A 46 -14.36 21.21 0.99
C GLN A 46 -15.17 21.67 2.21
N GLY A 47 -14.60 21.70 3.42
CA GLY A 47 -15.31 22.04 4.65
C GLY A 47 -14.56 21.60 5.90
N ARG A 48 -15.18 21.75 7.07
CA ARG A 48 -14.59 21.31 8.33
C ARG A 48 -14.96 19.86 8.62
N VAL A 49 -14.01 19.10 9.19
CA VAL A 49 -14.20 17.72 9.63
C VAL A 49 -13.82 17.59 11.10
N ARG A 50 -14.57 16.78 11.86
CA ARG A 50 -14.27 16.42 13.25
C ARG A 50 -13.85 14.96 13.32
N GLY A 51 -12.61 14.71 13.76
CA GLY A 51 -12.10 13.37 14.04
C GLY A 51 -12.25 12.97 15.51
N ALA A 52 -11.57 11.90 15.86
CA ALA A 52 -11.45 11.37 17.21
C ALA A 52 -10.00 11.40 17.69
N ALA A 53 -9.79 11.47 19.02
CA ALA A 53 -8.50 11.24 19.62
C ALA A 53 -8.19 9.72 19.61
N VAL A 54 -6.94 9.37 19.36
CA VAL A 54 -6.42 8.01 19.53
C VAL A 54 -5.46 7.97 20.71
N ARG A 55 -5.11 6.75 21.14
CA ARG A 55 -4.10 6.56 22.20
C ARG A 55 -2.83 7.30 21.80
N ASP A 56 -2.03 7.67 22.78
CA ASP A 56 -0.75 8.37 22.58
C ASP A 56 -0.83 9.80 22.00
N GLY A 57 -2.01 10.43 22.02
CA GLY A 57 -2.21 11.84 21.68
C GLY A 57 -2.31 12.14 20.18
N GLY A 58 -2.37 11.13 19.34
CA GLY A 58 -2.71 11.26 17.93
C GLY A 58 -4.20 11.54 17.70
N ARG A 59 -4.57 11.70 16.44
CA ARG A 59 -5.97 11.88 16.01
C ARG A 59 -6.24 11.01 14.79
N VAL A 60 -7.49 10.57 14.66
CA VAL A 60 -7.97 9.86 13.48
C VAL A 60 -9.19 10.55 12.89
N PHE A 61 -9.25 10.56 11.58
CA PHE A 61 -10.37 11.07 10.79
C PHE A 61 -10.76 10.01 9.78
N HIS A 62 -11.96 9.49 9.87
CA HIS A 62 -12.50 8.47 9.00
C HIS A 62 -13.51 9.04 8.00
N GLY A 63 -13.62 8.43 6.84
CA GLY A 63 -14.69 8.71 5.89
C GLY A 63 -14.70 10.14 5.37
N ILE A 64 -13.53 10.70 5.03
CA ILE A 64 -13.46 12.03 4.38
C ILE A 64 -13.61 11.83 2.86
N PRO A 65 -14.62 12.43 2.22
CA PRO A 65 -14.78 12.33 0.77
C PRO A 65 -13.68 13.12 0.05
N PHE A 66 -12.94 12.46 -0.83
CA PHE A 66 -11.94 13.12 -1.67
C PHE A 66 -12.44 13.41 -3.09
N ALA A 67 -13.51 12.73 -3.51
CA ALA A 67 -14.16 12.90 -4.80
C ALA A 67 -15.69 12.79 -4.64
N ALA A 68 -16.43 13.23 -5.66
CA ALA A 68 -17.88 13.06 -5.75
C ALA A 68 -18.21 11.56 -5.91
N PRO A 69 -19.39 11.10 -5.41
CA PRO A 69 -19.85 9.73 -5.63
C PRO A 69 -19.88 9.37 -7.11
N PRO A 70 -19.23 8.28 -7.54
CA PRO A 70 -19.19 7.87 -8.95
C PRO A 70 -20.45 7.09 -9.36
N THR A 71 -21.64 7.64 -9.12
CA THR A 71 -22.95 7.02 -9.31
C THR A 71 -23.67 7.57 -10.54
N GLY A 72 -24.58 6.81 -11.09
CA GLY A 72 -25.44 7.24 -12.22
C GLY A 72 -24.59 7.69 -13.42
N GLU A 73 -24.76 8.92 -13.86
CA GLU A 73 -24.01 9.50 -14.99
C GLU A 73 -22.50 9.63 -14.72
N LEU A 74 -22.04 9.56 -13.46
CA LEU A 74 -20.62 9.56 -13.09
C LEU A 74 -20.00 8.17 -13.05
N ARG A 75 -20.79 7.09 -13.18
CA ARG A 75 -20.29 5.73 -13.33
C ARG A 75 -19.45 5.64 -14.61
N TRP A 76 -18.24 5.06 -14.50
CA TRP A 76 -17.24 5.01 -15.58
C TRP A 76 -16.88 6.39 -16.18
N ARG A 77 -16.76 7.37 -15.30
CA ARG A 77 -16.16 8.67 -15.63
C ARG A 77 -14.98 8.97 -14.69
N PRO A 78 -14.04 9.84 -15.11
CA PRO A 78 -13.00 10.34 -14.23
C PRO A 78 -13.58 10.95 -12.95
N PRO A 79 -12.91 10.81 -11.79
CA PRO A 79 -13.41 11.34 -10.52
C PRO A 79 -13.53 12.86 -10.57
N ARG A 80 -14.63 13.38 -10.04
CA ARG A 80 -14.88 14.82 -9.89
C ARG A 80 -14.64 15.26 -8.44
N PRO A 81 -14.30 16.54 -8.19
CA PRO A 81 -14.15 17.04 -6.83
C PRO A 81 -15.41 16.79 -5.99
N ALA A 82 -15.22 16.43 -4.72
CA ALA A 82 -16.31 16.31 -3.76
C ALA A 82 -17.00 17.67 -3.56
N ALA A 83 -18.31 17.65 -3.32
CA ALA A 83 -19.08 18.84 -3.02
C ALA A 83 -18.57 19.50 -1.71
N ARG A 84 -18.63 20.82 -1.65
CA ARG A 84 -18.36 21.57 -0.42
C ARG A 84 -19.53 21.43 0.55
N TRP A 85 -19.23 21.46 1.85
CA TRP A 85 -20.27 21.44 2.89
C TRP A 85 -20.07 22.60 3.88
N SER A 86 -21.20 23.03 4.44
CA SER A 86 -21.24 23.96 5.56
C SER A 86 -21.15 23.21 6.90
N GLY A 87 -20.83 23.91 7.97
CA GLY A 87 -20.75 23.31 9.30
C GLY A 87 -19.53 22.40 9.50
N VAL A 88 -19.65 21.43 10.40
CA VAL A 88 -18.62 20.45 10.73
C VAL A 88 -19.16 19.06 10.44
N ARG A 89 -18.56 18.36 9.46
CA ARG A 89 -18.85 16.96 9.16
C ARG A 89 -18.19 16.06 10.21
N ASN A 90 -18.94 15.10 10.72
CA ASN A 90 -18.38 14.07 11.58
C ASN A 90 -17.53 13.09 10.75
N ALA A 91 -16.28 12.90 11.14
CA ALA A 91 -15.31 12.01 10.51
C ALA A 91 -14.79 10.97 11.52
N THR A 92 -15.68 10.34 12.27
CA THR A 92 -15.37 9.32 13.27
C THR A 92 -15.85 7.92 12.87
N ALA A 93 -16.63 7.81 11.82
CA ALA A 93 -17.10 6.53 11.28
C ALA A 93 -16.42 6.23 9.94
N LEU A 94 -16.07 4.96 9.73
CA LEU A 94 -15.57 4.45 8.46
C LEU A 94 -16.65 4.61 7.38
N ALA A 95 -16.22 4.92 6.16
CA ALA A 95 -17.09 4.92 4.99
C ALA A 95 -17.24 3.49 4.43
N HIS A 96 -18.27 3.30 3.59
CA HIS A 96 -18.45 2.05 2.86
C HIS A 96 -17.25 1.75 1.95
N PRO A 97 -16.81 0.49 1.87
CA PRO A 97 -15.89 0.06 0.83
C PRO A 97 -16.54 0.20 -0.55
N CYS A 98 -15.72 0.27 -1.61
CA CYS A 98 -16.24 0.28 -2.97
C CYS A 98 -16.91 -1.05 -3.31
N PRO A 99 -17.83 -1.09 -4.31
CA PRO A 99 -18.59 -2.28 -4.64
C PRO A 99 -17.69 -3.48 -4.90
N GLN A 100 -17.95 -4.56 -4.18
CA GLN A 100 -17.20 -5.81 -4.21
C GLN A 100 -18.00 -6.94 -3.59
N LEU A 101 -17.74 -8.18 -4.03
CA LEU A 101 -18.29 -9.36 -3.37
C LEU A 101 -17.57 -9.61 -2.04
N PRO A 102 -18.26 -10.18 -1.04
CA PRO A 102 -17.58 -10.69 0.14
C PRO A 102 -16.63 -11.84 -0.24
N MET A 103 -15.45 -11.84 0.36
CA MET A 103 -14.41 -12.88 0.17
C MET A 103 -14.49 -13.93 1.30
N THR A 104 -15.69 -14.40 1.61
CA THR A 104 -16.02 -15.32 2.72
C THR A 104 -15.98 -16.77 2.25
N LEU A 105 -14.77 -17.28 2.01
CA LEU A 105 -14.55 -18.64 1.48
C LEU A 105 -14.16 -19.65 2.57
N LEU A 106 -14.01 -19.24 3.84
CA LEU A 106 -13.69 -20.16 4.92
C LEU A 106 -14.92 -21.03 5.27
N PRO A 107 -14.72 -22.26 5.79
CA PRO A 107 -15.81 -23.16 6.15
C PRO A 107 -16.78 -22.59 7.19
N ASP A 108 -16.33 -21.67 8.03
CA ASP A 108 -17.13 -20.95 9.02
C ASP A 108 -17.76 -19.65 8.47
N GLY A 109 -17.65 -19.40 7.16
CA GLY A 109 -18.09 -18.18 6.51
C GLY A 109 -17.18 -16.97 6.76
N GLY A 110 -15.97 -17.20 7.27
CA GLY A 110 -14.97 -16.15 7.48
C GLY A 110 -14.33 -15.63 6.19
N PRO A 111 -13.73 -14.43 6.22
CA PRO A 111 -13.03 -13.86 5.08
C PRO A 111 -11.65 -14.49 4.93
N VAL A 112 -11.22 -14.71 3.69
CA VAL A 112 -9.87 -15.21 3.37
C VAL A 112 -8.79 -14.14 3.48
N LEU A 113 -9.14 -12.86 3.41
CA LEU A 113 -8.25 -11.74 3.67
C LEU A 113 -8.73 -10.97 4.90
N PRO A 114 -7.83 -10.43 5.73
CA PRO A 114 -8.22 -9.58 6.85
C PRO A 114 -8.97 -8.34 6.39
N GLY A 115 -9.91 -7.87 7.20
CA GLY A 115 -10.65 -6.64 6.98
C GLY A 115 -12.16 -6.86 6.88
N GLU A 116 -12.89 -5.86 7.36
CA GLU A 116 -14.36 -5.90 7.35
C GLU A 116 -14.92 -5.83 5.93
N SER A 117 -14.22 -5.14 5.01
CA SER A 117 -14.62 -5.06 3.61
C SER A 117 -14.65 -6.44 2.93
N ASN A 118 -13.69 -7.29 3.27
CA ASN A 118 -13.61 -8.66 2.75
C ASN A 118 -14.68 -9.57 3.37
N ARG A 119 -15.16 -9.25 4.57
CA ARG A 119 -16.24 -10.00 5.23
C ARG A 119 -17.61 -9.67 4.66
N THR A 120 -17.92 -8.39 4.49
CA THR A 120 -19.28 -7.94 4.20
C THR A 120 -19.53 -7.67 2.73
N GLY A 121 -18.47 -7.41 1.96
CA GLY A 121 -18.61 -6.86 0.62
C GLY A 121 -19.27 -5.47 0.64
N SER A 122 -19.67 -5.00 -0.53
CA SER A 122 -20.41 -3.74 -0.67
C SER A 122 -21.11 -3.65 -2.01
N THR A 123 -22.26 -2.98 -2.03
CA THR A 123 -22.94 -2.57 -3.28
C THR A 123 -23.02 -1.04 -3.42
N VAL A 124 -22.39 -0.31 -2.48
CA VAL A 124 -22.49 1.16 -2.38
C VAL A 124 -21.42 1.80 -3.24
N GLU A 125 -21.83 2.47 -4.30
CA GLU A 125 -20.92 3.18 -5.20
C GLU A 125 -20.41 4.53 -4.62
N ASP A 126 -21.11 5.12 -3.64
CA ASP A 126 -20.61 6.28 -2.89
C ASP A 126 -19.50 5.82 -1.92
N CYS A 127 -18.30 5.62 -2.46
CA CYS A 127 -17.20 4.96 -1.78
C CYS A 127 -15.86 5.70 -1.85
N LEU A 128 -15.77 6.83 -2.56
CA LEU A 128 -14.52 7.56 -2.77
C LEU A 128 -14.13 8.40 -1.55
N TYR A 129 -13.73 7.70 -0.51
CA TYR A 129 -13.37 8.22 0.80
C TYR A 129 -11.96 7.83 1.19
N LEU A 130 -11.36 8.62 2.09
CA LEU A 130 -10.07 8.32 2.69
C LEU A 130 -10.14 8.48 4.22
N ASN A 131 -9.15 7.88 4.89
CA ASN A 131 -8.96 8.03 6.33
C ASN A 131 -7.61 8.67 6.59
N VAL A 132 -7.46 9.42 7.69
CA VAL A 132 -6.23 10.11 8.05
C VAL A 132 -5.91 9.86 9.52
N TRP A 133 -4.75 9.27 9.80
CA TRP A 133 -4.16 9.20 11.14
C TRP A 133 -3.05 10.25 11.26
N THR A 134 -3.07 10.99 12.34
CA THR A 134 -2.03 12.02 12.59
C THR A 134 -1.16 11.62 13.78
N PRO A 135 0.13 11.93 13.75
CA PRO A 135 0.97 11.74 14.93
C PRO A 135 0.52 12.61 16.11
N PRO A 136 1.01 12.30 17.33
CA PRO A 136 0.89 13.20 18.46
C PRO A 136 1.42 14.61 18.13
N ARG A 137 0.78 15.63 18.68
CA ARG A 137 1.26 17.00 18.52
C ARG A 137 2.57 17.21 19.30
N GLY A 138 3.57 17.84 18.71
CA GLY A 138 4.76 18.15 19.51
C GLY A 138 6.02 18.58 18.77
N SER A 139 6.22 18.26 17.50
CA SER A 139 7.51 18.54 16.82
C SER A 139 7.62 19.98 16.27
N GLY A 140 6.54 20.72 16.17
CA GLY A 140 6.50 22.03 15.52
C GLY A 140 6.81 22.00 14.00
N ARG A 141 7.18 20.83 13.46
CA ARG A 141 7.48 20.63 12.02
C ARG A 141 6.41 19.77 11.38
N PRO A 142 6.02 20.05 10.12
CA PRO A 142 5.11 19.19 9.39
C PRO A 142 5.66 17.77 9.28
N ALA A 143 4.79 16.75 9.49
CA ALA A 143 5.15 15.34 9.46
C ALA A 143 5.24 14.81 8.02
N PRO A 144 6.08 13.80 7.73
CA PRO A 144 6.00 13.07 6.47
C PRO A 144 4.64 12.39 6.32
N VAL A 145 4.24 12.11 5.09
CA VAL A 145 2.93 11.53 4.76
C VAL A 145 3.13 10.21 4.06
N LEU A 146 2.42 9.17 4.50
CA LEU A 146 2.27 7.90 3.78
C LEU A 146 0.84 7.81 3.26
N VAL A 147 0.66 7.72 1.94
CA VAL A 147 -0.60 7.39 1.29
C VAL A 147 -0.55 5.91 0.94
N TRP A 148 -1.50 5.15 1.48
CA TRP A 148 -1.55 3.70 1.36
C TRP A 148 -2.65 3.24 0.42
N LEU A 149 -2.28 2.45 -0.58
CA LEU A 149 -3.17 1.77 -1.52
C LEU A 149 -3.31 0.31 -1.08
N HIS A 150 -4.54 -0.11 -0.80
CA HIS A 150 -4.82 -1.48 -0.39
C HIS A 150 -4.61 -2.49 -1.53
N GLY A 151 -4.35 -3.75 -1.18
CA GLY A 151 -4.32 -4.88 -2.09
C GLY A 151 -5.73 -5.42 -2.39
N GLY A 152 -5.78 -6.67 -2.87
CA GLY A 152 -7.03 -7.35 -3.21
C GLY A 152 -7.28 -7.42 -4.72
N ALA A 153 -6.20 -7.49 -5.51
CA ALA A 153 -6.25 -7.76 -6.96
C ALA A 153 -7.10 -6.73 -7.76
N ASN A 154 -7.22 -5.50 -7.26
CA ASN A 154 -8.13 -4.46 -7.79
C ASN A 154 -9.61 -4.90 -7.86
N ALA A 155 -9.97 -5.94 -7.13
CA ALA A 155 -11.32 -6.52 -7.08
C ALA A 155 -11.96 -6.44 -5.70
N SER A 156 -11.16 -6.36 -4.63
CA SER A 156 -11.62 -6.30 -3.23
C SER A 156 -10.71 -5.44 -2.37
N GLY A 157 -11.09 -5.22 -1.10
CA GLY A 157 -10.35 -4.44 -0.12
C GLY A 157 -10.89 -3.02 0.06
N ALA A 158 -10.38 -2.35 1.08
CA ALA A 158 -10.70 -0.97 1.39
C ALA A 158 -9.60 -0.30 2.23
N GLY A 159 -9.54 1.02 2.20
CA GLY A 159 -8.66 1.78 3.09
C GLY A 159 -9.01 1.62 4.57
N SER A 160 -10.24 1.21 4.88
CA SER A 160 -10.69 0.92 6.26
C SER A 160 -10.09 -0.35 6.86
N ASP A 161 -9.53 -1.24 6.05
CA ASP A 161 -8.94 -2.49 6.53
C ASP A 161 -7.54 -2.29 7.16
N TYR A 162 -7.01 -1.07 7.11
CA TYR A 162 -5.66 -0.74 7.56
C TYR A 162 -5.70 0.33 8.67
N ASP A 163 -5.28 -0.04 9.87
CA ASP A 163 -5.13 0.91 10.98
C ASP A 163 -3.74 1.57 10.93
N GLY A 164 -3.70 2.86 10.59
CA GLY A 164 -2.47 3.63 10.49
C GLY A 164 -1.85 4.07 11.82
N ALA A 165 -2.42 3.68 12.97
CA ALA A 165 -2.02 4.20 14.29
C ALA A 165 -0.56 3.89 14.63
N ALA A 166 -0.06 2.68 14.33
CA ALA A 166 1.31 2.28 14.64
C ALA A 166 2.36 3.15 13.91
N LEU A 167 2.13 3.43 12.63
CA LEU A 167 3.00 4.32 11.85
C LEU A 167 2.80 5.79 12.23
N ALA A 168 1.58 6.19 12.59
CA ALA A 168 1.31 7.54 13.07
C ALA A 168 2.02 7.82 14.40
N ALA A 169 2.08 6.85 15.31
CA ALA A 169 2.85 6.95 16.56
C ALA A 169 4.37 7.14 16.30
N ARG A 170 4.87 6.77 15.11
CA ARG A 170 6.25 7.01 14.65
C ARG A 170 6.45 8.37 13.97
N GLY A 171 5.47 9.25 14.01
CA GLY A 171 5.58 10.60 13.47
C GLY A 171 5.21 10.76 12.00
N VAL A 172 4.46 9.82 11.41
CA VAL A 172 3.99 9.86 10.02
C VAL A 172 2.49 10.19 9.99
N VAL A 173 2.05 11.07 9.11
CA VAL A 173 0.62 11.17 8.77
C VAL A 173 0.31 10.03 7.82
N VAL A 174 -0.58 9.11 8.21
CA VAL A 174 -1.00 7.99 7.37
C VAL A 174 -2.35 8.29 6.75
N VAL A 175 -2.46 8.08 5.44
CA VAL A 175 -3.70 8.25 4.68
C VAL A 175 -4.00 6.94 3.97
N THR A 176 -5.13 6.29 4.28
CA THR A 176 -5.60 5.10 3.55
C THR A 176 -6.76 5.48 2.64
N VAL A 177 -6.82 4.87 1.46
CA VAL A 177 -7.66 5.35 0.36
C VAL A 177 -8.53 4.22 -0.17
N ASN A 178 -9.82 4.49 -0.35
CA ASN A 178 -10.70 3.67 -1.19
C ASN A 178 -10.55 4.12 -2.65
N TYR A 179 -10.66 3.18 -3.59
CA TYR A 179 -10.70 3.45 -5.02
C TYR A 179 -11.63 2.45 -5.70
N ARG A 180 -12.18 2.79 -6.86
CA ARG A 180 -13.10 1.90 -7.59
C ARG A 180 -12.41 0.61 -8.00
N LEU A 181 -13.14 -0.50 -7.89
CA LEU A 181 -12.67 -1.86 -8.03
C LEU A 181 -13.38 -2.60 -9.17
N GLY A 182 -12.80 -3.70 -9.59
CA GLY A 182 -13.40 -4.61 -10.57
C GLY A 182 -13.78 -3.91 -11.87
N ALA A 183 -14.89 -4.31 -12.46
CA ALA A 183 -15.43 -3.68 -13.68
C ALA A 183 -15.76 -2.19 -13.47
N LEU A 184 -16.21 -1.78 -12.28
CA LEU A 184 -16.52 -0.37 -11.99
C LEU A 184 -15.27 0.52 -11.96
N GLY A 185 -14.10 -0.04 -11.65
CA GLY A 185 -12.83 0.67 -11.58
C GLY A 185 -11.96 0.56 -12.83
N PHE A 186 -12.05 -0.53 -13.59
CA PHE A 186 -11.03 -0.85 -14.58
C PHE A 186 -11.58 -1.31 -15.96
N MET A 187 -12.89 -1.39 -16.15
CA MET A 187 -13.48 -1.76 -17.42
C MET A 187 -13.28 -0.65 -18.47
N ALA A 188 -12.66 -0.98 -19.60
CA ALA A 188 -12.71 -0.21 -20.82
C ALA A 188 -13.81 -0.74 -21.73
N HIS A 189 -14.45 0.14 -22.49
CA HIS A 189 -15.45 -0.22 -23.50
C HIS A 189 -15.48 0.84 -24.61
N PRO A 190 -15.60 0.48 -25.90
CA PRO A 190 -15.59 1.46 -27.01
C PRO A 190 -16.58 2.62 -26.83
N ALA A 191 -17.82 2.33 -26.38
CA ALA A 191 -18.83 3.37 -26.13
C ALA A 191 -18.44 4.33 -24.99
N LEU A 192 -17.72 3.85 -23.96
CA LEU A 192 -17.20 4.69 -22.88
C LEU A 192 -15.99 5.50 -23.33
N SER A 193 -15.15 4.92 -24.18
CA SER A 193 -14.01 5.61 -24.78
C SER A 193 -14.47 6.74 -25.71
N ALA A 194 -15.53 6.52 -26.47
CA ALA A 194 -16.12 7.54 -27.35
C ALA A 194 -16.66 8.76 -26.58
N GLU A 195 -17.10 8.60 -25.31
CA GLU A 195 -17.52 9.71 -24.44
C GLU A 195 -16.35 10.48 -23.81
N SER A 196 -15.14 9.94 -23.87
CA SER A 196 -13.96 10.53 -23.26
C SER A 196 -13.23 11.46 -24.23
N ALA A 197 -12.79 12.62 -23.75
CA ALA A 197 -11.98 13.55 -24.55
C ALA A 197 -10.64 12.94 -24.97
N ASP A 198 -10.16 11.94 -24.25
CA ASP A 198 -8.90 11.24 -24.54
C ASP A 198 -9.13 9.98 -25.39
N HIS A 199 -10.37 9.71 -25.82
CA HIS A 199 -10.78 8.51 -26.58
C HIS A 199 -10.30 7.21 -25.91
N ALA A 200 -10.36 7.15 -24.59
CA ALA A 200 -9.96 6.00 -23.79
C ALA A 200 -10.86 5.86 -22.55
N SER A 201 -11.04 4.64 -22.09
CA SER A 201 -11.81 4.29 -20.90
C SER A 201 -11.04 3.25 -20.05
N GLY A 202 -11.60 2.87 -18.90
CA GLY A 202 -10.90 2.09 -17.90
C GLY A 202 -10.04 2.99 -16.99
N ASP A 203 -9.15 2.39 -16.21
CA ASP A 203 -8.22 3.09 -15.31
C ASP A 203 -8.87 4.05 -14.30
N TYR A 204 -10.20 3.97 -14.10
CA TYR A 204 -10.89 4.87 -13.17
C TYR A 204 -10.42 4.69 -11.75
N GLY A 205 -10.03 3.46 -11.35
CA GLY A 205 -9.41 3.19 -10.06
C GLY A 205 -8.07 3.92 -9.90
N LEU A 206 -7.21 3.92 -10.92
CA LEU A 206 -5.96 4.70 -10.91
C LEU A 206 -6.24 6.22 -10.86
N MET A 207 -7.27 6.67 -11.58
CA MET A 207 -7.66 8.09 -11.54
C MET A 207 -8.17 8.49 -10.15
N ASP A 208 -8.87 7.61 -9.43
CA ASP A 208 -9.34 7.81 -8.06
C ASP A 208 -8.16 7.94 -7.10
N GLN A 209 -7.17 7.06 -7.20
CA GLN A 209 -5.94 7.11 -6.42
C GLN A 209 -5.19 8.43 -6.65
N GLN A 210 -5.09 8.88 -7.90
CA GLN A 210 -4.52 10.19 -8.23
C GLN A 210 -5.37 11.35 -7.69
N ALA A 211 -6.69 11.23 -7.67
CA ALA A 211 -7.57 12.24 -7.07
C ALA A 211 -7.35 12.33 -5.56
N ALA A 212 -7.17 11.20 -4.87
CA ALA A 212 -6.80 11.15 -3.46
C ALA A 212 -5.43 11.80 -3.21
N LEU A 213 -4.42 11.52 -4.03
CA LEU A 213 -3.11 12.17 -3.95
C LEU A 213 -3.21 13.69 -4.16
N ARG A 214 -4.03 14.15 -5.11
CA ARG A 214 -4.30 15.59 -5.29
C ARG A 214 -5.02 16.19 -4.08
N TRP A 215 -5.94 15.44 -3.46
CA TRP A 215 -6.58 15.86 -2.21
C TRP A 215 -5.54 15.98 -1.07
N VAL A 216 -4.66 15.01 -0.90
CA VAL A 216 -3.56 15.04 0.07
C VAL A 216 -2.69 16.28 -0.13
N ARG A 217 -2.28 16.57 -1.37
CA ARG A 217 -1.47 17.74 -1.69
C ARG A 217 -2.13 19.07 -1.26
N ARG A 218 -3.47 19.17 -1.36
CA ARG A 218 -4.20 20.38 -0.96
C ARG A 218 -4.47 20.47 0.54
N ASN A 219 -4.73 19.32 1.19
CA ASN A 219 -5.36 19.31 2.51
C ASN A 219 -4.46 18.80 3.64
N VAL A 220 -3.43 18.00 3.37
CA VAL A 220 -2.67 17.28 4.42
C VAL A 220 -1.97 18.23 5.40
N GLY A 221 -1.64 19.47 4.99
CA GLY A 221 -1.09 20.49 5.87
C GLY A 221 -1.98 20.84 7.06
N ALA A 222 -3.31 20.80 6.87
CA ALA A 222 -4.28 21.01 7.95
C ALA A 222 -4.27 19.86 8.98
N PHE A 223 -3.82 18.67 8.58
CA PHE A 223 -3.63 17.52 9.46
C PHE A 223 -2.22 17.43 10.06
N GLY A 224 -1.36 18.43 9.79
CA GLY A 224 0.03 18.47 10.25
C GLY A 224 1.02 17.75 9.33
N GLY A 225 0.61 17.32 8.15
CA GLY A 225 1.46 16.65 7.16
C GLY A 225 2.17 17.63 6.21
N ASP A 226 3.30 17.19 5.67
CA ASP A 226 4.08 17.93 4.66
C ASP A 226 3.72 17.46 3.26
N ARG A 227 3.06 18.30 2.49
CA ARG A 227 2.70 18.01 1.09
C ARG A 227 3.89 17.77 0.15
N ASN A 228 5.11 18.14 0.57
CA ASN A 228 6.34 17.94 -0.21
C ASN A 228 7.12 16.70 0.27
N ARG A 229 6.60 15.95 1.24
CA ARG A 229 7.17 14.70 1.75
C ARG A 229 6.10 13.60 1.76
N VAL A 230 5.51 13.34 0.60
CA VAL A 230 4.48 12.31 0.39
C VAL A 230 5.16 11.05 -0.14
N THR A 231 4.96 9.94 0.55
CA THR A 231 5.30 8.59 0.11
C THR A 231 4.01 7.92 -0.36
N LEU A 232 4.00 7.39 -1.57
CA LEU A 232 2.95 6.52 -2.06
C LEU A 232 3.37 5.08 -1.79
N GLY A 233 2.52 4.29 -1.15
CA GLY A 233 2.83 2.89 -0.87
C GLY A 233 1.62 2.01 -1.00
N GLY A 234 1.86 0.72 -1.21
CA GLY A 234 0.81 -0.28 -1.26
C GLY A 234 1.38 -1.69 -1.22
N GLN A 235 0.49 -2.65 -1.05
CA GLN A 235 0.81 -4.07 -1.05
C GLN A 235 -0.01 -4.78 -2.14
N SER A 236 0.57 -5.84 -2.77
CA SER A 236 -0.12 -6.62 -3.81
C SER A 236 -0.58 -5.73 -4.97
N ALA A 237 -1.88 -5.70 -5.26
CA ALA A 237 -2.45 -4.81 -6.28
C ALA A 237 -2.12 -3.33 -6.01
N GLY A 238 -2.18 -2.87 -4.75
CA GLY A 238 -1.80 -1.50 -4.40
C GLY A 238 -0.31 -1.20 -4.64
N SER A 239 0.56 -2.20 -4.55
CA SER A 239 1.96 -2.11 -4.94
C SER A 239 2.12 -2.01 -6.46
N ALA A 240 1.41 -2.87 -7.20
CA ALA A 240 1.38 -2.80 -8.67
C ALA A 240 0.86 -1.43 -9.15
N ASP A 241 -0.22 -0.92 -8.54
CA ASP A 241 -0.75 0.42 -8.85
C ASP A 241 0.27 1.53 -8.51
N THR A 242 1.02 1.39 -7.40
CA THR A 242 2.14 2.30 -7.07
C THR A 242 3.17 2.34 -8.20
N CYS A 243 3.52 1.18 -8.77
CA CYS A 243 4.38 1.11 -9.94
C CYS A 243 3.76 1.83 -11.15
N LEU A 244 2.47 1.63 -11.43
CA LEU A 244 1.79 2.30 -12.53
C LEU A 244 1.80 3.83 -12.34
N HIS A 245 1.71 4.32 -11.10
CA HIS A 245 1.87 5.76 -10.81
C HIS A 245 3.29 6.26 -11.01
N ILE A 246 4.31 5.43 -10.79
CA ILE A 246 5.68 5.78 -11.16
C ILE A 246 5.79 5.97 -12.68
N ALA A 247 5.12 5.12 -13.48
CA ALA A 247 5.11 5.21 -14.93
C ALA A 247 4.12 6.25 -15.52
N SER A 248 3.20 6.77 -14.68
CA SER A 248 2.12 7.67 -15.13
C SER A 248 2.56 9.14 -15.16
N PRO A 249 2.47 9.84 -16.30
CA PRO A 249 2.76 11.28 -16.37
C PRO A 249 1.77 12.12 -15.56
N THR A 250 0.52 11.66 -15.39
CA THR A 250 -0.51 12.39 -14.63
C THR A 250 -0.34 12.28 -13.11
N ALA A 251 0.56 11.41 -12.65
CA ALA A 251 0.95 11.30 -11.25
C ALA A 251 2.19 12.13 -10.89
N LYS A 252 2.83 12.79 -11.87
CA LYS A 252 4.05 13.56 -11.67
C LYS A 252 3.88 14.64 -10.60
N GLY A 253 4.77 14.61 -9.59
CA GLY A 253 4.79 15.57 -8.48
C GLY A 253 3.66 15.39 -7.46
N LEU A 254 2.92 14.28 -7.50
CA LEU A 254 1.91 13.94 -6.48
C LEU A 254 2.53 13.18 -5.29
N PHE A 255 3.66 12.50 -5.50
CA PHE A 255 4.44 11.82 -4.45
C PHE A 255 5.94 12.03 -4.68
N HIS A 256 6.74 11.73 -3.67
CA HIS A 256 8.18 12.02 -3.60
C HIS A 256 9.01 10.77 -3.25
N ARG A 257 8.34 9.68 -2.84
CA ARG A 257 8.90 8.37 -2.52
C ARG A 257 7.87 7.29 -2.81
N ALA A 258 8.32 6.06 -3.00
CA ALA A 258 7.44 4.91 -3.23
C ALA A 258 7.77 3.76 -2.26
N ILE A 259 6.74 3.00 -1.86
CA ILE A 259 6.88 1.73 -1.14
C ILE A 259 6.09 0.68 -1.92
N GLN A 260 6.76 -0.37 -2.36
CA GLN A 260 6.18 -1.46 -3.13
C GLN A 260 6.35 -2.77 -2.37
N GLN A 261 5.24 -3.35 -1.92
CA GLN A 261 5.21 -4.60 -1.17
C GLN A 261 4.50 -5.69 -1.97
N SER A 262 5.24 -6.73 -2.35
CA SER A 262 4.66 -7.93 -3.00
C SER A 262 3.82 -7.64 -4.24
N GLY A 263 4.29 -6.72 -5.10
CA GLY A 263 3.59 -6.33 -6.33
C GLY A 263 4.51 -5.53 -7.24
N ALA A 264 5.24 -6.23 -8.11
CA ALA A 264 6.23 -5.65 -9.02
C ALA A 264 5.62 -5.14 -10.32
N CYS A 265 6.29 -4.19 -10.96
CA CYS A 265 6.01 -3.72 -12.33
C CYS A 265 6.20 -4.81 -13.37
N ALA A 266 7.29 -5.57 -13.21
CA ALA A 266 7.66 -6.67 -14.10
C ALA A 266 6.88 -7.96 -13.79
N GLY A 267 6.03 -7.95 -12.76
CA GLY A 267 5.38 -9.15 -12.26
C GLY A 267 4.21 -9.63 -13.10
N GLY A 268 4.09 -10.95 -13.22
CA GLY A 268 3.01 -11.62 -13.93
C GLY A 268 1.75 -11.88 -13.10
N GLY A 269 1.45 -11.10 -12.07
CA GLY A 269 0.35 -11.35 -11.13
C GLY A 269 -1.07 -11.15 -11.67
N GLY A 270 -1.26 -11.07 -12.99
CA GLY A 270 -2.58 -10.86 -13.61
C GLY A 270 -3.02 -9.38 -13.64
N LEU A 271 -2.18 -8.47 -13.15
CA LEU A 271 -2.40 -7.02 -13.16
C LEU A 271 -1.50 -6.30 -14.16
N THR A 272 -0.83 -7.04 -15.05
CA THR A 272 -0.11 -6.45 -16.18
C THR A 272 -1.09 -5.65 -17.04
N PRO A 273 -0.78 -4.38 -17.34
CA PRO A 273 -1.68 -3.56 -18.14
C PRO A 273 -1.96 -4.17 -19.51
N LEU A 274 -3.22 -4.22 -19.88
CA LEU A 274 -3.66 -4.63 -21.21
C LEU A 274 -3.44 -3.48 -22.21
N THR A 275 -3.41 -3.76 -23.51
CA THR A 275 -3.64 -2.70 -24.49
C THR A 275 -5.09 -2.20 -24.39
N LEU A 276 -5.35 -0.94 -24.76
CA LEU A 276 -6.72 -0.39 -24.74
C LEU A 276 -7.66 -1.29 -25.56
N ASP A 277 -7.27 -1.71 -26.76
CA ASP A 277 -8.08 -2.59 -27.62
C ASP A 277 -8.40 -3.94 -26.93
N ALA A 278 -7.46 -4.54 -26.23
CA ALA A 278 -7.69 -5.78 -25.51
C ALA A 278 -8.64 -5.57 -24.31
N ALA A 279 -8.50 -4.46 -23.61
CA ALA A 279 -9.36 -4.08 -22.51
C ALA A 279 -10.79 -3.76 -22.99
N GLU A 280 -10.93 -3.09 -24.14
CA GLU A 280 -12.24 -2.79 -24.75
C GLU A 280 -12.95 -4.04 -25.26
N ARG A 281 -12.22 -5.00 -25.85
CA ARG A 281 -12.81 -6.30 -26.20
C ARG A 281 -13.37 -7.01 -24.97
N LYS A 282 -12.56 -7.10 -23.91
CA LYS A 282 -13.01 -7.69 -22.64
C LYS A 282 -14.25 -6.95 -22.07
N GLY A 283 -14.27 -5.63 -22.15
CA GLY A 283 -15.41 -4.83 -21.71
C GLY A 283 -16.66 -5.04 -22.58
N SER A 284 -16.50 -5.26 -23.87
CA SER A 284 -17.61 -5.58 -24.78
C SER A 284 -18.21 -6.96 -24.47
N ASP A 285 -17.36 -7.95 -24.20
CA ASP A 285 -17.82 -9.29 -23.77
C ASP A 285 -18.58 -9.21 -22.43
N PHE A 286 -18.08 -8.40 -21.50
CA PHE A 286 -18.76 -8.16 -20.24
C PHE A 286 -20.08 -7.44 -20.44
N ALA A 287 -20.14 -6.40 -21.27
CA ALA A 287 -21.37 -5.67 -21.58
C ALA A 287 -22.43 -6.61 -22.17
N ALA A 288 -22.03 -7.49 -23.07
CA ALA A 288 -22.92 -8.52 -23.63
C ALA A 288 -23.46 -9.49 -22.55
N SER A 289 -22.62 -9.88 -21.60
CA SER A 289 -23.00 -10.80 -20.51
C SER A 289 -24.05 -10.21 -19.55
N VAL A 290 -24.16 -8.86 -19.49
CA VAL A 290 -25.16 -8.14 -18.67
C VAL A 290 -26.29 -7.55 -19.51
N GLY A 291 -26.44 -8.00 -20.77
CA GLY A 291 -27.54 -7.59 -21.64
C GLY A 291 -27.33 -6.25 -22.38
N CYS A 292 -26.11 -5.72 -22.42
CA CYS A 292 -25.79 -4.42 -23.04
C CYS A 292 -24.89 -4.59 -24.29
N ALA A 293 -25.27 -5.52 -25.18
CA ALA A 293 -24.46 -5.87 -26.35
C ALA A 293 -24.47 -4.85 -27.50
N ASP A 294 -25.49 -3.97 -27.58
CA ASP A 294 -25.60 -2.97 -28.65
C ASP A 294 -24.58 -1.84 -28.43
N PRO A 295 -23.57 -1.69 -29.30
CA PRO A 295 -22.50 -0.71 -29.10
C PRO A 295 -22.98 0.74 -29.11
N THR A 296 -24.13 1.04 -29.73
CA THR A 296 -24.66 2.40 -29.82
C THR A 296 -25.36 2.84 -28.54
N THR A 297 -25.87 1.91 -27.75
CA THR A 297 -26.60 2.16 -26.51
C THR A 297 -25.88 1.65 -25.28
N ALA A 298 -24.75 0.91 -25.46
CA ALA A 298 -24.03 0.21 -24.39
C ALA A 298 -23.69 1.08 -23.19
N ALA A 299 -23.21 2.31 -23.37
CA ALA A 299 -22.83 3.18 -22.26
C ALA A 299 -24.02 3.53 -21.35
N GLY A 300 -25.18 3.89 -21.95
CA GLY A 300 -26.43 4.16 -21.23
C GLY A 300 -27.00 2.90 -20.57
N CYS A 301 -27.01 1.78 -21.31
CA CYS A 301 -27.46 0.48 -20.81
C CYS A 301 -26.64 0.05 -19.59
N LEU A 302 -25.31 0.05 -19.67
CA LEU A 302 -24.40 -0.31 -18.57
C LEU A 302 -24.62 0.55 -17.32
N ARG A 303 -24.85 1.86 -17.48
CA ARG A 303 -25.17 2.76 -16.35
C ARG A 303 -26.50 2.44 -15.69
N ALA A 304 -27.44 1.85 -16.40
CA ALA A 304 -28.73 1.44 -15.87
C ALA A 304 -28.70 0.08 -15.17
N VAL A 305 -27.69 -0.76 -15.42
CA VAL A 305 -27.55 -2.07 -14.75
C VAL A 305 -27.36 -1.86 -13.24
N PRO A 306 -28.10 -2.57 -12.37
CA PRO A 306 -27.90 -2.52 -10.94
C PRO A 306 -26.46 -2.90 -10.55
N THR A 307 -25.88 -2.21 -9.55
CA THR A 307 -24.52 -2.46 -9.07
C THR A 307 -24.32 -3.91 -8.63
N THR A 308 -25.34 -4.50 -7.98
CA THR A 308 -25.32 -5.91 -7.56
C THR A 308 -25.12 -6.88 -8.72
N ASP A 309 -25.71 -6.57 -9.88
CA ASP A 309 -25.64 -7.44 -11.05
C ASP A 309 -24.30 -7.28 -11.76
N LEU A 310 -23.76 -6.05 -11.79
CA LEU A 310 -22.41 -5.80 -12.30
C LEU A 310 -21.34 -6.54 -11.49
N ILE A 311 -21.39 -6.47 -10.15
CA ILE A 311 -20.40 -7.17 -9.31
C ILE A 311 -20.57 -8.70 -9.35
N ARG A 312 -21.79 -9.22 -9.49
CA ARG A 312 -22.02 -10.66 -9.70
C ARG A 312 -21.48 -11.14 -11.04
N ALA A 313 -21.74 -10.39 -12.11
CA ALA A 313 -21.22 -10.71 -13.44
C ALA A 313 -19.68 -10.67 -13.49
N THR A 314 -19.05 -9.86 -12.64
CA THR A 314 -17.59 -9.85 -12.49
C THR A 314 -17.08 -11.17 -11.92
N GLY A 315 -17.89 -11.90 -11.14
CA GLY A 315 -17.55 -13.18 -10.52
C GLY A 315 -16.61 -13.05 -9.32
N PRO A 316 -16.42 -14.13 -8.54
CA PRO A 316 -15.50 -14.16 -7.42
C PRO A 316 -14.06 -14.45 -7.88
N GLY A 317 -13.10 -13.88 -7.16
CA GLY A 317 -11.67 -14.24 -7.25
C GLY A 317 -10.95 -13.74 -8.49
N THR A 318 -9.83 -14.40 -8.79
CA THR A 318 -8.88 -13.98 -9.84
C THR A 318 -9.33 -14.24 -11.26
N ALA A 319 -10.35 -15.07 -11.48
CA ALA A 319 -10.87 -15.41 -12.81
C ALA A 319 -11.42 -14.19 -13.57
N SER A 320 -11.76 -13.14 -12.85
CA SER A 320 -12.32 -11.90 -13.39
C SER A 320 -11.45 -10.68 -13.13
N LEU A 321 -10.13 -10.85 -13.04
CA LEU A 321 -9.20 -9.74 -12.82
C LEU A 321 -9.40 -8.65 -13.87
N TRP A 322 -9.75 -7.47 -13.40
CA TRP A 322 -9.78 -6.27 -14.21
C TRP A 322 -8.44 -5.55 -14.06
N ALA A 323 -7.56 -5.79 -15.04
CA ALA A 323 -6.27 -5.11 -15.09
C ALA A 323 -6.44 -3.68 -15.62
N PRO A 324 -5.59 -2.75 -15.18
CA PRO A 324 -5.41 -1.47 -15.85
C PRO A 324 -5.07 -1.63 -17.33
N ASN A 325 -5.19 -0.56 -18.11
CA ASN A 325 -4.84 -0.61 -19.52
C ASN A 325 -3.92 0.55 -19.92
N THR A 326 -3.21 0.36 -21.03
CA THR A 326 -2.47 1.45 -21.65
C THR A 326 -3.42 2.32 -22.46
N GLY A 327 -3.54 3.59 -22.05
CA GLY A 327 -4.35 4.60 -22.71
C GLY A 327 -3.62 5.94 -22.74
N PRO A 328 -3.97 6.86 -23.60
CA PRO A 328 -3.14 8.01 -23.96
C PRO A 328 -2.80 8.94 -22.79
N ARG A 329 -3.55 8.91 -21.71
CA ARG A 329 -3.43 9.87 -20.63
C ARG A 329 -2.84 9.32 -19.35
N VAL A 330 -3.47 8.29 -18.77
CA VAL A 330 -3.09 7.78 -17.43
C VAL A 330 -1.84 6.93 -17.53
N LEU A 331 -1.81 6.00 -18.46
CA LEU A 331 -0.70 5.08 -18.67
C LEU A 331 -0.40 4.97 -20.17
N PRO A 332 0.28 5.95 -20.78
CA PRO A 332 0.51 5.97 -22.22
C PRO A 332 1.45 4.88 -22.74
N ARG A 333 2.10 4.13 -21.84
CA ARG A 333 3.05 3.05 -22.14
C ARG A 333 3.01 1.99 -21.07
N PRO A 334 3.34 0.74 -21.39
CA PRO A 334 3.68 -0.25 -20.37
C PRO A 334 4.81 0.26 -19.47
N PRO A 335 4.82 -0.07 -18.16
CA PRO A 335 5.80 0.44 -17.21
C PRO A 335 7.26 0.22 -17.64
N HIS A 336 7.61 -0.99 -18.10
CA HIS A 336 8.96 -1.30 -18.55
C HIS A 336 9.42 -0.42 -19.75
N THR A 337 8.50 -0.11 -20.67
CA THR A 337 8.77 0.82 -21.79
C THR A 337 8.97 2.24 -21.27
N ALA A 338 8.14 2.69 -20.31
CA ALA A 338 8.30 4.00 -19.70
C ALA A 338 9.66 4.15 -19.00
N TRP A 339 10.15 3.10 -18.35
CA TRP A 339 11.47 3.06 -17.74
C TRP A 339 12.60 3.09 -18.79
N ALA A 340 12.50 2.28 -19.84
CA ALA A 340 13.48 2.26 -20.93
C ALA A 340 13.59 3.63 -21.63
N GLU A 341 12.47 4.34 -21.78
CA GLU A 341 12.40 5.67 -22.39
C GLU A 341 12.66 6.82 -21.41
N GLU A 342 12.98 6.53 -20.14
CA GLU A 342 13.22 7.53 -19.09
C GLU A 342 12.01 8.44 -18.77
N ARG A 343 10.81 7.96 -19.06
CA ARG A 343 9.55 8.70 -18.88
C ARG A 343 8.80 8.26 -17.61
N VAL A 344 9.51 8.30 -16.50
CA VAL A 344 9.01 7.86 -15.19
C VAL A 344 9.17 8.93 -14.11
N ASN A 345 8.40 8.83 -13.07
CA ASN A 345 8.55 9.61 -11.85
C ASN A 345 9.59 8.91 -10.94
N ALA A 346 10.87 8.97 -11.32
CA ALA A 346 11.93 8.32 -10.55
C ALA A 346 12.05 8.94 -9.15
N VAL A 347 11.73 8.18 -8.13
CA VAL A 347 11.76 8.58 -6.71
C VAL A 347 12.45 7.51 -5.88
N PRO A 348 13.02 7.84 -4.71
CA PRO A 348 13.49 6.82 -3.77
C PRO A 348 12.41 5.78 -3.52
N THR A 349 12.78 4.49 -3.62
CA THR A 349 11.83 3.37 -3.53
C THR A 349 12.31 2.34 -2.52
N LEU A 350 11.38 1.90 -1.64
CA LEU A 350 11.52 0.73 -0.79
C LEU A 350 10.70 -0.37 -1.45
N SER A 351 11.33 -1.49 -1.84
CA SER A 351 10.68 -2.53 -2.64
C SER A 351 11.04 -3.92 -2.13
N GLY A 352 10.08 -4.83 -2.11
CA GLY A 352 10.36 -6.20 -1.68
C GLY A 352 9.16 -7.13 -1.80
N SER A 353 9.38 -8.35 -1.34
CA SER A 353 8.42 -9.44 -1.31
C SER A 353 8.47 -10.19 0.02
N THR A 354 7.51 -11.06 0.24
CA THR A 354 7.61 -12.09 1.26
C THR A 354 8.31 -13.33 0.68
N HIS A 355 8.93 -14.16 1.54
CA HIS A 355 9.71 -15.32 1.10
C HIS A 355 8.82 -16.44 0.51
N ASP A 356 7.63 -16.63 1.05
CA ASP A 356 6.74 -17.75 0.72
C ASP A 356 5.44 -17.29 0.01
N GLU A 357 5.52 -16.24 -0.80
CA GLU A 357 4.39 -15.52 -1.40
C GLU A 357 3.25 -16.44 -1.85
N TYR A 358 3.56 -17.42 -2.67
CA TYR A 358 2.54 -18.19 -3.36
C TYR A 358 1.90 -19.28 -2.49
N ARG A 359 2.42 -19.52 -1.28
CA ARG A 359 1.78 -20.47 -0.33
C ARG A 359 0.37 -20.05 0.04
N TYR A 360 0.09 -18.74 0.13
CA TYR A 360 -1.26 -18.24 0.32
C TYR A 360 -2.20 -18.66 -0.83
N PHE A 361 -1.78 -18.48 -2.08
CA PHE A 361 -2.60 -18.80 -3.25
C PHE A 361 -2.74 -20.32 -3.42
N THR A 362 -1.68 -21.07 -3.18
CA THR A 362 -1.76 -22.54 -3.19
C THR A 362 -2.74 -23.05 -2.14
N ALA A 363 -2.68 -22.53 -0.91
CA ALA A 363 -3.64 -22.88 0.14
C ALA A 363 -5.08 -22.48 -0.24
N LEU A 364 -5.27 -21.28 -0.78
CA LEU A 364 -6.58 -20.84 -1.23
C LEU A 364 -7.19 -21.80 -2.26
N TYR A 365 -6.42 -22.22 -3.27
CA TYR A 365 -6.91 -23.09 -4.33
C TYR A 365 -6.99 -24.57 -3.90
N MET A 366 -5.99 -25.07 -3.18
CA MET A 366 -5.87 -26.49 -2.88
C MET A 366 -6.55 -26.86 -1.56
N ASP A 367 -6.40 -26.04 -0.52
CA ASP A 367 -6.95 -26.34 0.79
C ASP A 367 -8.41 -25.86 0.95
N LEU A 368 -8.79 -24.70 0.36
CA LEU A 368 -10.11 -24.12 0.57
C LEU A 368 -11.08 -24.31 -0.59
N LEU A 369 -10.63 -24.19 -1.85
CA LEU A 369 -11.51 -24.26 -3.02
C LEU A 369 -11.62 -25.67 -3.61
N GLY A 370 -11.14 -26.69 -2.88
CA GLY A 370 -11.40 -28.09 -3.17
C GLY A 370 -10.46 -28.74 -4.19
N GLY A 371 -9.32 -28.10 -4.52
CA GLY A 371 -8.29 -28.71 -5.37
C GLY A 371 -7.60 -29.92 -4.72
N GLY A 372 -7.64 -30.01 -3.38
CA GLY A 372 -6.99 -31.04 -2.57
C GLY A 372 -5.46 -30.94 -2.58
N PRO A 373 -4.77 -31.78 -1.79
CA PRO A 373 -3.32 -31.84 -1.80
C PRO A 373 -2.81 -32.36 -3.14
N LEU A 374 -1.79 -31.71 -3.68
CA LEU A 374 -1.15 -32.16 -4.91
C LEU A 374 -0.36 -33.46 -4.68
N THR A 375 -0.46 -34.38 -5.63
CA THR A 375 0.47 -35.50 -5.80
C THR A 375 1.61 -35.07 -6.74
N PRO A 376 2.74 -35.80 -6.79
CA PRO A 376 3.79 -35.55 -7.79
C PRO A 376 3.25 -35.49 -9.24
N ASP A 377 2.30 -36.37 -9.58
CA ASP A 377 1.72 -36.40 -10.91
C ASP A 377 0.80 -35.22 -11.20
N SER A 378 -0.06 -34.82 -10.25
CA SER A 378 -0.94 -33.67 -10.42
C SER A 378 -0.15 -32.35 -10.42
N TYR A 379 0.94 -32.25 -9.65
CA TYR A 379 1.88 -31.15 -9.72
C TYR A 379 2.51 -31.04 -11.11
N ALA A 380 3.04 -32.15 -11.64
CA ALA A 380 3.63 -32.19 -12.98
C ALA A 380 2.60 -31.81 -14.06
N ALA A 381 1.35 -32.27 -13.92
CA ALA A 381 0.26 -31.94 -14.84
C ALA A 381 -0.06 -30.42 -14.81
N LEU A 382 -0.13 -29.80 -13.63
CA LEU A 382 -0.35 -28.36 -13.49
C LEU A 382 0.81 -27.54 -14.11
N ILE A 383 2.05 -27.96 -13.88
CA ILE A 383 3.21 -27.29 -14.50
C ILE A 383 3.15 -27.41 -16.02
N LYS A 384 2.79 -28.60 -16.57
CA LYS A 384 2.62 -28.76 -18.02
C LYS A 384 1.52 -27.83 -18.57
N LEU A 385 0.40 -27.74 -17.88
CA LEU A 385 -0.70 -26.87 -18.29
C LEU A 385 -0.30 -25.39 -18.31
N GLN A 386 0.47 -24.94 -17.30
CA GLN A 386 0.83 -23.52 -17.15
C GLN A 386 2.03 -23.11 -18.02
N TYR A 387 2.99 -23.98 -18.24
CA TYR A 387 4.27 -23.63 -18.83
C TYR A 387 4.53 -24.24 -20.21
N GLY A 388 3.66 -25.15 -20.69
CA GLY A 388 3.79 -25.74 -22.04
C GLY A 388 5.18 -26.31 -22.29
N ASP A 389 5.86 -25.84 -23.34
CA ASP A 389 7.20 -26.29 -23.73
C ASP A 389 8.28 -26.03 -22.67
N ARG A 390 8.06 -25.09 -21.77
CA ARG A 390 8.99 -24.82 -20.66
C ARG A 390 8.80 -25.75 -19.45
N ALA A 391 7.76 -26.59 -19.45
CA ALA A 391 7.38 -27.38 -18.29
C ALA A 391 8.49 -28.31 -17.79
N ALA A 392 9.23 -28.96 -18.71
CA ALA A 392 10.34 -29.83 -18.35
C ALA A 392 11.42 -29.06 -17.55
N ALA A 393 11.84 -27.90 -18.04
CA ALA A 393 12.83 -27.08 -17.38
C ALA A 393 12.35 -26.55 -16.00
N VAL A 394 11.05 -26.26 -15.85
CA VAL A 394 10.46 -25.87 -14.55
C VAL A 394 10.49 -27.05 -13.59
N LEU A 395 10.11 -28.26 -14.04
CA LEU A 395 10.13 -29.47 -13.19
C LEU A 395 11.56 -29.88 -12.78
N ASP A 396 12.54 -29.66 -13.65
CA ASP A 396 13.96 -29.90 -13.34
C ASP A 396 14.49 -28.88 -12.31
N THR A 397 14.05 -27.62 -12.38
CA THR A 397 14.44 -26.57 -11.42
C THR A 397 13.73 -26.73 -10.07
N TYR A 398 12.47 -27.19 -10.07
CA TYR A 398 11.63 -27.36 -8.89
C TYR A 398 11.10 -28.80 -8.78
N PRO A 399 11.97 -29.82 -8.65
CA PRO A 399 11.50 -31.20 -8.55
C PRO A 399 10.68 -31.38 -7.25
N ALA A 400 9.52 -32.03 -7.34
CA ALA A 400 8.65 -32.24 -6.17
C ALA A 400 9.37 -32.93 -5.00
N SER A 401 10.36 -33.77 -5.29
CA SER A 401 11.18 -34.50 -4.30
C SER A 401 12.13 -33.60 -3.48
N ALA A 402 12.42 -32.37 -3.95
CA ALA A 402 13.25 -31.42 -3.21
C ALA A 402 12.47 -30.61 -2.15
N TYR A 403 11.14 -30.73 -2.14
CA TYR A 403 10.25 -30.00 -1.25
C TYR A 403 9.52 -30.95 -0.29
N PRO A 404 9.13 -30.49 0.90
CA PRO A 404 8.35 -31.29 1.86
C PRO A 404 7.02 -31.79 1.30
N SER A 405 6.44 -31.11 0.30
CA SER A 405 5.25 -31.56 -0.42
C SER A 405 5.17 -30.95 -1.82
N PRO A 406 4.43 -31.56 -2.76
CA PRO A 406 4.19 -30.97 -4.07
C PRO A 406 3.48 -29.62 -4.02
N ASN A 407 2.64 -29.33 -3.00
CA ASN A 407 2.05 -28.01 -2.77
C ASN A 407 3.13 -26.95 -2.55
N LEU A 408 4.18 -27.28 -1.80
CA LEU A 408 5.28 -26.35 -1.53
C LEU A 408 6.19 -26.17 -2.75
N ALA A 409 6.42 -27.22 -3.55
CA ALA A 409 7.10 -27.10 -4.84
C ALA A 409 6.34 -26.14 -5.78
N TYR A 410 5.03 -26.32 -5.90
CA TYR A 410 4.17 -25.44 -6.70
C TYR A 410 4.17 -24.00 -6.17
N SER A 411 4.18 -23.84 -4.85
CA SER A 411 4.27 -22.51 -4.22
C SER A 411 5.60 -21.83 -4.51
N ALA A 412 6.72 -22.56 -4.50
CA ALA A 412 8.03 -22.00 -4.82
C ALA A 412 8.08 -21.48 -6.26
N VAL A 413 7.58 -22.28 -7.22
CA VAL A 413 7.46 -21.82 -8.63
C VAL A 413 6.68 -20.51 -8.74
N GLY A 414 5.51 -20.43 -8.09
CA GLY A 414 4.67 -19.23 -8.12
C GLY A 414 5.30 -18.02 -7.42
N THR A 415 5.98 -18.25 -6.28
CA THR A 415 6.71 -17.22 -5.53
C THR A 415 7.79 -16.58 -6.40
N ASP A 416 8.65 -17.42 -6.97
CA ASP A 416 9.83 -16.95 -7.69
C ASP A 416 9.44 -16.26 -9.00
N GLN A 417 8.52 -16.85 -9.76
CA GLN A 417 8.10 -16.31 -11.05
C GLN A 417 7.32 -15.01 -10.93
N ARG A 418 6.42 -14.92 -9.94
CA ARG A 418 5.40 -13.84 -9.93
C ARG A 418 5.72 -12.71 -8.96
N PHE A 419 6.57 -12.93 -7.98
CA PHE A 419 6.83 -11.98 -6.90
C PHE A 419 8.32 -11.73 -6.68
N ALA A 420 9.08 -12.70 -6.20
CA ALA A 420 10.44 -12.52 -5.75
C ALA A 420 11.38 -12.04 -6.87
N CYS A 421 11.48 -12.78 -7.97
CA CYS A 421 12.36 -12.39 -9.07
C CYS A 421 11.90 -11.12 -9.81
N PRO A 422 10.60 -10.88 -10.04
CA PRO A 422 10.13 -9.58 -10.52
C PRO A 422 10.47 -8.42 -9.58
N ALA A 423 10.32 -8.56 -8.25
CA ALA A 423 10.68 -7.49 -7.30
C ALA A 423 12.17 -7.16 -7.35
N ARG A 424 13.03 -8.20 -7.48
CA ARG A 424 14.47 -8.01 -7.70
C ARG A 424 14.77 -7.33 -9.04
N ALA A 425 14.06 -7.69 -10.12
CA ALA A 425 14.20 -7.06 -11.43
C ALA A 425 13.84 -5.57 -11.38
N ASP A 426 12.75 -5.22 -10.72
CA ASP A 426 12.35 -3.84 -10.49
C ASP A 426 13.39 -3.08 -9.67
N SER A 427 13.94 -3.70 -8.62
CA SER A 427 14.99 -3.08 -7.81
C SER A 427 16.24 -2.78 -8.63
N ARG A 428 16.64 -3.70 -9.52
CA ARG A 428 17.75 -3.47 -10.47
C ARG A 428 17.46 -2.31 -11.43
N LEU A 429 16.24 -2.27 -11.98
CA LEU A 429 15.81 -1.24 -12.91
C LEU A 429 15.78 0.15 -12.24
N TYR A 430 15.16 0.24 -11.08
CA TYR A 430 14.99 1.50 -10.34
C TYR A 430 16.30 2.06 -9.81
N SER A 431 17.23 1.19 -9.38
CA SER A 431 18.51 1.61 -8.80
C SER A 431 19.41 2.38 -9.76
N SER A 432 19.16 2.27 -11.06
CA SER A 432 19.87 3.06 -12.09
C SER A 432 19.53 4.55 -12.07
N ARG A 433 18.40 4.95 -11.40
CA ARG A 433 17.90 6.34 -11.46
C ARG A 433 17.56 6.95 -10.11
N ALA A 434 17.29 6.14 -9.10
CA ALA A 434 16.91 6.60 -7.78
C ALA A 434 17.44 5.66 -6.69
N PRO A 435 17.58 6.11 -5.43
CA PRO A 435 17.88 5.22 -4.32
C PRO A 435 16.83 4.14 -4.17
N VAL A 436 17.27 2.87 -4.07
CA VAL A 436 16.42 1.71 -3.81
C VAL A 436 16.90 1.02 -2.54
N TYR A 437 15.94 0.58 -1.73
CA TYR A 437 16.15 -0.26 -0.57
C TYR A 437 15.31 -1.51 -0.75
N ALA A 438 15.97 -2.63 -1.05
CA ALA A 438 15.30 -3.90 -1.32
C ALA A 438 15.19 -4.74 -0.04
N TYR A 439 14.06 -5.46 0.14
CA TYR A 439 13.85 -6.33 1.29
C TYR A 439 13.18 -7.65 0.92
N GLU A 440 13.33 -8.61 1.83
CA GLU A 440 12.55 -9.82 1.92
C GLU A 440 12.00 -9.98 3.33
N PHE A 441 10.70 -10.11 3.47
CA PHE A 441 10.07 -10.51 4.73
C PHE A 441 10.07 -12.03 4.83
N HIS A 442 10.71 -12.57 5.88
CA HIS A 442 10.90 -14.00 6.03
C HIS A 442 10.64 -14.47 7.47
N ASP A 443 9.41 -14.33 7.95
CA ASP A 443 8.99 -14.99 9.19
C ASP A 443 8.30 -16.32 8.86
N PRO A 444 8.97 -17.47 9.09
CA PRO A 444 8.39 -18.78 8.79
C PRO A 444 7.21 -19.15 9.70
N GLN A 445 6.97 -18.37 10.77
CA GLN A 445 5.88 -18.53 11.71
C GLN A 445 4.91 -17.34 11.72
N ALA A 446 4.83 -16.61 10.60
CA ALA A 446 3.88 -15.53 10.47
C ALA A 446 2.45 -16.04 10.75
N PRO A 447 1.63 -15.31 11.53
CA PRO A 447 0.27 -15.75 11.85
C PRO A 447 -0.55 -15.95 10.58
N PRO A 448 -1.11 -17.14 10.32
CA PRO A 448 -1.84 -17.42 9.08
C PRO A 448 -3.19 -16.69 9.07
N PHE A 449 -3.63 -16.24 7.89
CA PHE A 449 -4.96 -15.66 7.70
C PHE A 449 -6.03 -16.71 7.40
N ILE A 450 -5.63 -17.86 6.88
CA ILE A 450 -6.52 -18.95 6.47
C ILE A 450 -6.01 -20.29 7.01
N PRO A 451 -6.91 -21.25 7.30
CA PRO A 451 -6.49 -22.61 7.58
C PRO A 451 -5.89 -23.24 6.31
N ALA A 452 -4.74 -23.89 6.47
CA ALA A 452 -4.00 -24.47 5.36
C ALA A 452 -3.36 -25.81 5.78
N PRO A 453 -4.16 -26.88 5.96
CA PRO A 453 -3.68 -28.14 6.52
C PRO A 453 -2.63 -28.85 5.63
N HIS A 454 -2.64 -28.61 4.33
CA HIS A 454 -1.72 -29.22 3.38
C HIS A 454 -0.66 -28.25 2.84
N THR A 455 -0.78 -26.94 3.14
CA THR A 455 0.12 -25.90 2.64
C THR A 455 0.55 -24.98 3.78
N PRO A 456 1.55 -25.38 4.61
CA PRO A 456 2.09 -24.50 5.65
C PRO A 456 2.43 -23.12 5.11
N GLN A 457 1.86 -22.08 5.71
CA GLN A 457 1.85 -20.73 5.13
C GLN A 457 3.23 -20.06 5.13
N GLY A 458 4.02 -20.19 6.21
CA GLY A 458 5.30 -19.49 6.31
C GLY A 458 5.17 -17.97 6.20
N ALA A 459 6.10 -17.34 5.52
CA ALA A 459 6.06 -15.92 5.17
C ALA A 459 5.23 -15.71 3.89
N PHE A 460 3.94 -15.97 3.98
CA PHE A 460 3.00 -15.97 2.84
C PHE A 460 2.64 -14.55 2.38
N HIS A 461 2.00 -14.44 1.20
CA HIS A 461 1.54 -13.17 0.62
C HIS A 461 0.72 -12.34 1.61
N ALA A 462 1.10 -11.09 1.83
CA ALA A 462 0.48 -10.13 2.75
C ALA A 462 0.74 -10.40 4.26
N SER A 463 1.52 -11.42 4.64
CA SER A 463 1.81 -11.72 6.05
C SER A 463 2.56 -10.59 6.78
N GLU A 464 3.34 -9.79 6.06
CA GLU A 464 4.08 -8.65 6.60
C GLU A 464 3.18 -7.48 7.01
N LEU A 465 1.93 -7.45 6.51
CA LEU A 465 0.97 -6.38 6.85
C LEU A 465 0.65 -6.34 8.34
N ALA A 466 0.55 -7.49 9.00
CA ALA A 466 0.31 -7.56 10.45
C ALA A 466 1.44 -6.92 11.29
N TYR A 467 2.63 -6.74 10.71
CA TYR A 467 3.77 -6.11 11.35
C TYR A 467 3.82 -4.58 11.16
N LEU A 468 3.03 -4.05 10.23
CA LEU A 468 2.95 -2.62 9.91
C LEU A 468 1.62 -2.00 10.35
N PHE A 469 0.54 -2.76 10.23
CA PHE A 469 -0.82 -2.35 10.57
C PHE A 469 -1.37 -3.32 11.62
N PRO A 470 -1.83 -2.85 12.79
CA PRO A 470 -2.41 -3.71 13.80
C PRO A 470 -3.58 -4.53 13.25
N MET A 471 -3.49 -5.84 13.37
CA MET A 471 -4.51 -6.82 12.93
C MET A 471 -4.84 -7.83 14.05
N ASP A 472 -4.89 -7.36 15.29
CA ASP A 472 -5.00 -8.21 16.49
C ASP A 472 -6.22 -9.16 16.50
N SER A 473 -7.25 -8.82 15.72
CA SER A 473 -8.44 -9.68 15.56
C SER A 473 -8.19 -10.94 14.73
N VAL A 474 -7.18 -10.94 13.89
CA VAL A 474 -6.87 -12.04 12.95
C VAL A 474 -5.43 -12.54 13.08
N ALA A 475 -4.49 -11.70 13.54
CA ALA A 475 -3.08 -12.03 13.60
C ALA A 475 -2.43 -11.51 14.89
N ARG A 476 -2.31 -12.37 15.90
CA ARG A 476 -1.64 -12.02 17.17
C ARG A 476 -0.14 -12.30 17.09
N LEU A 477 0.65 -11.24 17.17
CA LEU A 477 2.11 -11.33 17.15
C LEU A 477 2.67 -11.81 18.48
N THR A 478 3.65 -12.71 18.45
CA THR A 478 4.48 -13.11 19.59
C THR A 478 5.39 -11.96 20.04
N PRO A 479 6.06 -12.04 21.21
CA PRO A 479 7.02 -11.02 21.63
C PRO A 479 8.18 -10.79 20.62
N ALA A 480 8.69 -11.84 19.96
CA ALA A 480 9.73 -11.73 18.95
C ALA A 480 9.21 -11.02 17.69
N GLN A 481 8.02 -11.40 17.22
CA GLN A 481 7.35 -10.77 16.09
C GLN A 481 6.99 -9.30 16.36
N ARG A 482 6.59 -8.95 17.60
CA ARG A 482 6.39 -7.53 17.99
C ARG A 482 7.68 -6.71 17.95
N ARG A 483 8.85 -7.31 18.28
CA ARG A 483 10.14 -6.61 18.10
C ARG A 483 10.42 -6.36 16.62
N LEU A 484 10.19 -7.35 15.76
CA LEU A 484 10.31 -7.18 14.31
C LEU A 484 9.34 -6.10 13.80
N SER A 485 8.08 -6.11 14.23
CA SER A 485 7.08 -5.07 13.91
C SER A 485 7.57 -3.67 14.31
N ALA A 486 8.17 -3.54 15.51
CA ALA A 486 8.74 -2.27 15.95
C ALA A 486 9.91 -1.81 15.06
N THR A 487 10.75 -2.73 14.59
CA THR A 487 11.85 -2.47 13.65
C THR A 487 11.31 -2.08 12.27
N MET A 488 10.37 -2.84 11.72
CA MET A 488 9.77 -2.57 10.42
C MET A 488 9.05 -1.22 10.41
N THR A 489 8.21 -0.93 11.41
CA THR A 489 7.53 0.37 11.49
C THR A 489 8.53 1.53 11.63
N ALA A 490 9.69 1.33 12.28
CA ALA A 490 10.73 2.35 12.35
C ALA A 490 11.39 2.59 10.98
N TYR A 491 11.72 1.53 10.23
CA TYR A 491 12.26 1.64 8.88
C TYR A 491 11.29 2.34 7.92
N TRP A 492 10.01 1.92 7.88
CA TRP A 492 8.99 2.52 7.02
C TRP A 492 8.76 3.99 7.34
N ALA A 493 8.64 4.33 8.61
CA ALA A 493 8.48 5.72 9.05
C ALA A 493 9.70 6.58 8.71
N ARG A 494 10.91 6.05 8.91
CA ARG A 494 12.14 6.74 8.57
C ARG A 494 12.28 6.95 7.06
N PHE A 495 12.00 5.91 6.27
CA PHE A 495 11.98 6.00 4.82
C PHE A 495 10.95 7.04 4.33
N ALA A 496 9.74 7.03 4.89
CA ALA A 496 8.74 8.05 4.56
C ALA A 496 9.20 9.48 4.88
N ALA A 497 10.01 9.65 5.92
CA ALA A 497 10.55 10.94 6.31
C ALA A 497 11.70 11.42 5.41
N THR A 498 12.60 10.53 4.99
CA THR A 498 13.90 10.89 4.41
C THR A 498 14.17 10.30 3.03
N GLY A 499 13.52 9.19 2.65
CA GLY A 499 13.87 8.37 1.48
C GLY A 499 15.02 7.40 1.77
N ASP A 500 15.42 7.25 3.03
CA ASP A 500 16.43 6.34 3.55
C ASP A 500 15.85 5.68 4.82
N PRO A 501 15.78 4.33 4.92
CA PRO A 501 15.25 3.66 6.10
C PRO A 501 16.20 3.70 7.31
N ASN A 502 17.48 3.99 7.11
CA ASN A 502 18.49 3.93 8.16
C ASN A 502 18.28 5.00 9.23
N ALA A 503 18.39 4.59 10.49
CA ALA A 503 18.32 5.45 11.67
C ALA A 503 19.31 4.97 12.74
N PRO A 504 19.74 5.85 13.66
CA PRO A 504 20.51 5.41 14.82
C PRO A 504 19.80 4.31 15.59
N GLY A 505 20.49 3.22 15.90
CA GLY A 505 19.95 2.08 16.65
C GLY A 505 19.15 1.06 15.84
N THR A 506 19.06 1.23 14.52
CA THR A 506 18.57 0.18 13.62
C THR A 506 19.73 -0.54 12.94
N GLU A 507 19.51 -1.82 12.57
CA GLU A 507 20.48 -2.57 11.77
C GLU A 507 20.67 -1.87 10.41
N PRO A 508 21.90 -1.71 9.91
CA PRO A 508 22.14 -1.04 8.64
C PRO A 508 21.44 -1.72 7.46
N TRP A 509 20.72 -0.96 6.67
CA TRP A 509 20.07 -1.41 5.44
C TRP A 509 20.81 -0.81 4.24
N PRO A 510 21.64 -1.60 3.53
CA PRO A 510 22.39 -1.11 2.38
C PRO A 510 21.45 -0.63 1.26
N ARG A 511 21.83 0.46 0.62
CA ARG A 511 21.20 0.85 -0.64
C ARG A 511 21.43 -0.25 -1.69
N TYR A 512 20.39 -0.66 -2.37
CA TYR A 512 20.47 -1.66 -3.42
C TYR A 512 21.27 -1.10 -4.62
N THR A 513 22.19 -1.91 -5.11
CA THR A 513 22.90 -1.71 -6.38
C THR A 513 22.85 -3.00 -7.19
N ALA A 514 22.84 -2.89 -8.52
CA ALA A 514 22.78 -4.07 -9.39
C ALA A 514 23.96 -5.05 -9.19
N ASP A 515 25.15 -4.54 -8.86
CA ASP A 515 26.35 -5.35 -8.64
C ASP A 515 26.43 -5.90 -7.22
N GLY A 516 25.96 -5.14 -6.23
CA GLY A 516 25.96 -5.57 -4.82
C GLY A 516 24.85 -6.56 -4.48
N ASP A 517 23.70 -6.44 -5.15
CA ASP A 517 22.52 -7.28 -5.00
C ASP A 517 22.09 -7.55 -3.55
N HIS A 518 22.29 -6.53 -2.67
CA HIS A 518 21.96 -6.63 -1.25
C HIS A 518 20.46 -6.47 -1.02
N ILE A 519 19.84 -7.48 -0.41
CA ILE A 519 18.44 -7.49 0.00
C ILE A 519 18.37 -7.65 1.50
N GLN A 520 17.62 -6.78 2.19
CA GLN A 520 17.45 -6.81 3.65
C GLN A 520 16.47 -7.89 4.04
N VAL A 521 16.94 -8.92 4.72
CA VAL A 521 16.08 -9.96 5.27
C VAL A 521 15.51 -9.50 6.61
N LEU A 522 14.19 -9.63 6.75
CA LEU A 522 13.41 -9.21 7.91
C LEU A 522 12.80 -10.45 8.58
N THR A 523 13.46 -10.98 9.61
CA THR A 523 12.97 -12.10 10.42
C THR A 523 12.87 -11.72 11.90
N PRO A 524 12.05 -12.42 12.71
CA PRO A 524 11.98 -12.18 14.15
C PRO A 524 13.31 -12.37 14.89
N ASP A 525 14.18 -13.23 14.37
CA ASP A 525 15.46 -13.59 15.00
C ASP A 525 16.63 -12.75 14.47
N ARG A 526 16.53 -12.29 13.23
CA ARG A 526 17.60 -11.55 12.55
C ARG A 526 17.04 -10.53 11.57
N VAL A 527 17.63 -9.33 11.58
CA VAL A 527 17.48 -8.33 10.53
C VAL A 527 18.85 -8.05 9.96
N GLY A 528 19.02 -8.11 8.64
CA GLY A 528 20.32 -7.84 8.02
C GLY A 528 20.35 -8.20 6.53
N PRO A 529 21.35 -7.70 5.78
CA PRO A 529 21.45 -7.92 4.35
C PRO A 529 21.88 -9.34 3.98
N THR A 530 21.41 -9.79 2.81
CA THR A 530 21.86 -11.01 2.11
C THR A 530 22.19 -10.70 0.67
N THR A 531 23.03 -11.50 0.06
CA THR A 531 23.28 -11.57 -1.39
C THR A 531 22.80 -12.91 -1.97
N GLY A 532 22.23 -13.80 -1.13
CA GLY A 532 21.78 -15.14 -1.52
C GLY A 532 20.42 -15.17 -2.20
N PHE A 533 19.64 -14.09 -2.14
CA PHE A 533 18.25 -14.03 -2.61
C PHE A 533 18.06 -14.56 -4.04
N ALA A 534 18.92 -14.17 -4.98
CA ALA A 534 18.79 -14.58 -6.38
C ALA A 534 19.00 -16.09 -6.59
N ALA A 535 19.84 -16.72 -5.77
CA ALA A 535 20.06 -18.16 -5.80
C ALA A 535 18.91 -18.90 -5.12
N ASP A 536 18.44 -18.41 -3.99
CA ASP A 536 17.34 -18.98 -3.21
C ASP A 536 16.04 -19.03 -4.02
N HIS A 537 15.73 -17.96 -4.75
CA HIS A 537 14.55 -17.83 -5.62
C HIS A 537 14.78 -18.22 -7.08
N HIS A 538 15.85 -18.91 -7.41
CA HIS A 538 16.14 -19.36 -8.78
C HIS A 538 16.01 -18.25 -9.84
N CYS A 539 16.37 -17.00 -9.50
CA CYS A 539 16.10 -15.85 -10.38
C CYS A 539 16.91 -15.88 -11.69
N ALA A 540 18.01 -16.63 -11.75
CA ALA A 540 18.71 -16.86 -13.02
C ALA A 540 17.87 -17.64 -14.05
N PHE A 541 16.98 -18.53 -13.57
CA PHE A 541 16.05 -19.27 -14.42
C PHE A 541 14.90 -18.39 -14.95
N TRP A 542 14.38 -17.48 -14.11
CA TRP A 542 13.25 -16.62 -14.45
C TRP A 542 13.66 -15.32 -15.14
N GLN A 543 14.84 -14.85 -14.89
CA GLN A 543 15.40 -13.62 -15.46
C GLN A 543 16.69 -13.96 -16.19
N PRO A 544 16.63 -14.43 -17.43
CA PRO A 544 17.83 -14.66 -18.21
C PRO A 544 18.69 -13.39 -18.26
N ALA A 545 20.01 -13.57 -18.18
CA ALA A 545 20.95 -12.44 -18.23
C ALA A 545 20.64 -11.55 -19.44
N PRO A 546 20.77 -10.21 -19.30
CA PRO A 546 20.64 -9.32 -20.45
C PRO A 546 21.62 -9.79 -21.51
N VAL A 547 21.13 -10.03 -22.73
CA VAL A 547 21.99 -10.39 -23.87
C VAL A 547 22.99 -9.26 -24.07
N PRO A 548 24.31 -9.47 -23.92
CA PRO A 548 25.29 -8.42 -24.14
C PRO A 548 25.15 -7.88 -25.56
N GLY A 549 24.84 -6.59 -25.73
CA GLY A 549 24.78 -5.92 -27.01
C GLY A 549 23.43 -5.88 -27.72
N GLY A 550 22.36 -6.35 -27.10
CA GLY A 550 21.00 -6.15 -27.61
C GLY A 550 20.51 -4.74 -27.29
N ALA A 551 20.75 -3.78 -28.18
CA ALA A 551 19.98 -2.55 -28.17
C ALA A 551 18.51 -2.95 -28.29
N VAL A 552 17.71 -2.60 -27.28
CA VAL A 552 16.25 -2.71 -27.32
C VAL A 552 15.79 -1.82 -28.48
N ARG A 553 15.47 -2.42 -29.61
CA ARG A 553 14.79 -1.76 -30.73
C ARG A 553 13.30 -1.71 -30.49
#